data_ed780c1871a5dd749d123780291c6f2f
#
_entry.id   ed780c1871a5dd749d123780291c6f2f
#
_cell.length_a   1.000
_cell.length_b   1.000
_cell.length_c   1.000
_cell.angle_alpha   90.00
_cell.angle_beta   90.00
_cell.angle_gamma   90.00
#
_symmetry.space_group_name_H-M   'P 1'
#
loop_
_entity.id
_entity.type
_entity.pdbx_description
1 polymer ?
#
loop_
_entity_poly.entity_id
_entity_poly.type
_entity_poly.pdbx_seq_one_letter_code
_entity_poly.pdbx_strand_id
1 'polypeptide(L)'
;MDIVVCFALFLAAMLFCLVKDFSLAWALLFALVLFFALGLRRGYGAKALVKMAWSKMPKSRIVLRILFFIGLLTGLWRSCGTIAFFIYHGIRVITPSLFILVAFLLTVLLSYALGTSFGVASTAGVVLMALARSGGVSEAVTAGVILSGIYFGDRGAPTSSCASLVAALTETDLYGNVRRMFQTAALPYALCLIAYTVLSFRNPIVTVDETMLDALAESFVISPWALVPALIMLILPLLHVPIRRAMAISAAAAFVITVTVQGGSVADALRIMVVGYHPTEGLLASVVSGGGLVSMLTPFLMIPLAALYTGILEGTGALTQAQSVLERSAERIGRFPTMILLSLLAAMVLCNQTIVVMMEHQLIGAVYAKDGAEHEELAMDIANSGVTIAGLIPWCIACAVPLSMLGVGVEALPYACLLYLIPLCYLFTKRFFFPAKSKGSETPV
;
A
#
# COMPACT_ATOMS: atom_id res chain seq x y z
N MET A 1 -14.23 -31.56 0.39
CA MET A 1 -13.68 -30.50 1.29
C MET A 1 -14.39 -29.22 0.94
N ASP A 2 -15.07 -28.67 1.89
CA ASP A 2 -15.92 -27.49 1.66
C ASP A 2 -15.03 -26.25 1.44
N ILE A 3 -15.44 -25.32 0.62
CA ILE A 3 -14.67 -24.10 0.34
C ILE A 3 -14.40 -23.30 1.62
N VAL A 4 -15.34 -23.31 2.54
CA VAL A 4 -15.23 -22.67 3.86
C VAL A 4 -14.07 -23.26 4.66
N VAL A 5 -13.90 -24.58 4.63
CA VAL A 5 -12.79 -25.28 5.30
C VAL A 5 -11.45 -24.89 4.66
N CYS A 6 -11.40 -24.75 3.34
CA CYS A 6 -10.18 -24.32 2.65
C CYS A 6 -9.80 -22.87 3.05
N PHE A 7 -10.77 -21.96 3.14
CA PHE A 7 -10.50 -20.60 3.59
C PHE A 7 -10.06 -20.55 5.06
N ALA A 8 -10.69 -21.35 5.93
CA ALA A 8 -10.29 -21.43 7.34
C ALA A 8 -8.86 -21.97 7.48
N LEU A 9 -8.48 -23.02 6.73
CA LEU A 9 -7.11 -23.56 6.73
C LEU A 9 -6.10 -22.55 6.18
N PHE A 10 -6.45 -21.84 5.12
CA PHE A 10 -5.61 -20.79 4.56
C PHE A 10 -5.37 -19.66 5.58
N LEU A 11 -6.44 -19.15 6.21
CA LEU A 11 -6.31 -18.10 7.24
C LEU A 11 -5.52 -18.60 8.45
N ALA A 12 -5.72 -19.85 8.88
CA ALA A 12 -4.94 -20.44 9.96
C ALA A 12 -3.45 -20.54 9.61
N ALA A 13 -3.11 -20.91 8.36
CA ALA A 13 -1.72 -20.94 7.89
C ALA A 13 -1.11 -19.54 7.84
N MET A 14 -1.86 -18.51 7.42
CA MET A 14 -1.42 -17.12 7.44
C MET A 14 -1.12 -16.63 8.86
N LEU A 15 -2.05 -16.87 9.78
CA LEU A 15 -1.88 -16.49 11.19
C LEU A 15 -0.71 -17.24 11.84
N PHE A 16 -0.55 -18.53 11.52
CA PHE A 16 0.58 -19.32 12.01
C PHE A 16 1.92 -18.75 11.54
N CYS A 17 2.05 -18.43 10.25
CA CYS A 17 3.28 -17.81 9.72
C CYS A 17 3.53 -16.45 10.38
N LEU A 18 2.50 -15.64 10.60
CA LEU A 18 2.62 -14.32 11.22
C LEU A 18 3.09 -14.42 12.68
N VAL A 19 2.49 -15.33 13.48
CA VAL A 19 2.85 -15.50 14.89
C VAL A 19 4.24 -16.12 15.10
N LYS A 20 4.68 -16.94 14.13
CA LYS A 20 5.97 -17.65 14.19
C LYS A 20 7.08 -16.95 13.40
N ASP A 21 6.84 -15.73 12.89
CA ASP A 21 7.79 -14.99 12.04
C ASP A 21 8.29 -15.77 10.81
N PHE A 22 7.49 -16.72 10.31
CA PHE A 22 7.78 -17.37 9.05
C PHE A 22 7.36 -16.49 7.87
N SER A 23 8.10 -16.61 6.75
CA SER A 23 7.73 -15.91 5.53
C SER A 23 6.31 -16.28 5.10
N LEU A 24 5.46 -15.26 4.92
CA LEU A 24 4.08 -15.41 4.45
C LEU A 24 3.98 -16.09 3.08
N ALA A 25 5.08 -16.12 2.31
CA ALA A 25 5.16 -16.84 1.05
C ALA A 25 4.86 -18.34 1.20
N TRP A 26 5.20 -18.96 2.34
CA TRP A 26 4.88 -20.37 2.61
C TRP A 26 3.38 -20.61 2.76
N ALA A 27 2.67 -19.71 3.44
CA ALA A 27 1.23 -19.80 3.57
C ALA A 27 0.52 -19.56 2.22
N LEU A 28 1.05 -18.68 1.37
CA LEU A 28 0.53 -18.48 0.01
C LEU A 28 0.79 -19.70 -0.89
N LEU A 29 1.93 -20.34 -0.76
CA LEU A 29 2.22 -21.59 -1.45
C LEU A 29 1.28 -22.71 -0.99
N PHE A 30 1.04 -22.83 0.32
CA PHE A 30 0.06 -23.74 0.89
C PHE A 30 -1.35 -23.45 0.33
N ALA A 31 -1.76 -22.19 0.27
CA ALA A 31 -3.03 -21.78 -0.34
C ALA A 31 -3.13 -22.22 -1.80
N LEU A 32 -2.09 -22.04 -2.60
CA LEU A 32 -2.06 -22.46 -4.00
C LEU A 32 -2.31 -23.98 -4.12
N VAL A 33 -1.61 -24.79 -3.32
CA VAL A 33 -1.80 -26.27 -3.31
C VAL A 33 -3.21 -26.64 -2.85
N LEU A 34 -3.70 -25.97 -1.80
CA LEU A 34 -5.02 -26.23 -1.22
C LEU A 34 -6.15 -25.94 -2.20
N PHE A 35 -6.14 -24.77 -2.87
CA PHE A 35 -7.16 -24.38 -3.83
C PHE A 35 -7.04 -25.16 -5.15
N PHE A 36 -5.84 -25.57 -5.53
CA PHE A 36 -5.64 -26.48 -6.66
C PHE A 36 -6.27 -27.86 -6.37
N ALA A 37 -6.02 -28.43 -5.19
CA ALA A 37 -6.63 -29.68 -4.75
C ALA A 37 -8.17 -29.59 -4.65
N LEU A 38 -8.70 -28.45 -4.18
CA LEU A 38 -10.13 -28.18 -4.18
C LEU A 38 -10.71 -28.17 -5.60
N GLY A 39 -10.02 -27.52 -6.54
CA GLY A 39 -10.41 -27.49 -7.94
C GLY A 39 -10.47 -28.87 -8.58
N LEU A 40 -9.46 -29.72 -8.31
CA LEU A 40 -9.48 -31.15 -8.77
C LEU A 40 -10.69 -31.91 -8.19
N ARG A 41 -10.98 -31.74 -6.90
CA ARG A 41 -12.14 -32.36 -6.25
C ARG A 41 -13.48 -31.88 -6.82
N ARG A 42 -13.56 -30.67 -7.34
CA ARG A 42 -14.74 -30.12 -8.01
C ARG A 42 -14.88 -30.59 -9.46
N GLY A 43 -13.98 -31.47 -9.93
CA GLY A 43 -14.05 -32.08 -11.27
C GLY A 43 -13.34 -31.29 -12.37
N TYR A 44 -12.60 -30.22 -12.01
CA TYR A 44 -11.79 -29.50 -13.00
C TYR A 44 -10.53 -30.29 -13.35
N GLY A 45 -10.20 -30.40 -14.62
CA GLY A 45 -8.95 -31.05 -15.06
C GLY A 45 -7.72 -30.22 -14.69
N ALA A 46 -6.60 -30.85 -14.36
CA ALA A 46 -5.35 -30.17 -13.97
C ALA A 46 -4.89 -29.13 -14.99
N LYS A 47 -5.01 -29.41 -16.31
CA LYS A 47 -4.68 -28.44 -17.37
C LYS A 47 -5.56 -27.16 -17.31
N ALA A 48 -6.86 -27.34 -17.01
CA ALA A 48 -7.78 -26.21 -16.88
C ALA A 48 -7.42 -25.35 -15.65
N LEU A 49 -7.11 -25.98 -14.51
CA LEU A 49 -6.69 -25.29 -13.29
C LEU A 49 -5.38 -24.51 -13.49
N VAL A 50 -4.39 -25.08 -14.16
CA VAL A 50 -3.16 -24.37 -14.53
C VAL A 50 -3.48 -23.17 -15.42
N LYS A 51 -4.34 -23.32 -16.43
CA LYS A 51 -4.75 -22.18 -17.29
C LYS A 51 -5.47 -21.09 -16.48
N MET A 52 -6.34 -21.46 -15.55
CA MET A 52 -7.02 -20.52 -14.64
C MET A 52 -6.01 -19.81 -13.75
N ALA A 53 -5.06 -20.53 -13.13
CA ALA A 53 -4.00 -19.94 -12.32
C ALA A 53 -3.20 -18.87 -13.10
N TRP A 54 -2.78 -19.16 -14.33
CA TRP A 54 -2.01 -18.23 -15.15
C TRP A 54 -2.81 -17.04 -15.67
N SER A 55 -4.14 -17.06 -15.62
CA SER A 55 -5.00 -15.99 -16.14
C SER A 55 -4.76 -14.62 -15.47
N LYS A 56 -4.36 -14.62 -14.20
CA LYS A 56 -4.08 -13.38 -13.43
C LYS A 56 -2.63 -12.92 -13.47
N MET A 57 -1.72 -13.76 -13.98
CA MET A 57 -0.28 -13.44 -14.05
C MET A 57 0.04 -12.16 -14.84
N PRO A 58 -0.65 -11.81 -15.96
CA PRO A 58 -0.39 -10.57 -16.67
C PRO A 58 -0.55 -9.31 -15.82
N LYS A 59 -1.55 -9.28 -14.90
CA LYS A 59 -1.75 -8.15 -13.97
C LYS A 59 -0.61 -8.06 -12.95
N SER A 60 -0.15 -9.19 -12.43
CA SER A 60 0.96 -9.25 -11.47
C SER A 60 2.29 -8.81 -12.05
N ARG A 61 2.53 -9.02 -13.36
CA ARG A 61 3.76 -8.55 -14.05
C ARG A 61 3.94 -7.03 -13.96
N ILE A 62 2.85 -6.27 -13.88
CA ILE A 62 2.91 -4.81 -13.75
C ILE A 62 3.52 -4.46 -12.39
N VAL A 63 3.05 -5.09 -11.33
CA VAL A 63 3.54 -4.86 -9.96
C VAL A 63 4.99 -5.35 -9.81
N LEU A 64 5.31 -6.52 -10.35
CA LEU A 64 6.68 -7.06 -10.33
C LEU A 64 7.68 -6.12 -11.02
N ARG A 65 7.30 -5.49 -12.15
CA ARG A 65 8.15 -4.49 -12.80
C ARG A 65 8.37 -3.25 -11.93
N ILE A 66 7.35 -2.81 -11.21
CA ILE A 66 7.48 -1.69 -10.26
C ILE A 66 8.44 -2.07 -9.14
N LEU A 67 8.28 -3.25 -8.52
CA LEU A 67 9.17 -3.76 -7.48
C LEU A 67 10.62 -3.88 -7.96
N PHE A 68 10.83 -4.32 -9.20
CA PHE A 68 12.16 -4.37 -9.80
C PHE A 68 12.82 -2.99 -9.77
N PHE A 69 12.15 -1.96 -10.29
CA PHE A 69 12.70 -0.60 -10.27
C PHE A 69 12.86 -0.04 -8.86
N ILE A 70 11.97 -0.39 -7.91
CA ILE A 70 12.10 0.01 -6.50
C ILE A 70 13.37 -0.58 -5.89
N GLY A 71 13.63 -1.88 -6.12
CA GLY A 71 14.85 -2.52 -5.64
C GLY A 71 16.10 -1.80 -6.15
N LEU A 72 16.17 -1.52 -7.44
CA LEU A 72 17.29 -0.76 -8.03
C LEU A 72 17.41 0.64 -7.43
N LEU A 73 16.30 1.35 -7.37
CA LEU A 73 16.23 2.74 -6.91
C LEU A 73 16.69 2.87 -5.46
N THR A 74 16.17 2.03 -4.57
CA THR A 74 16.44 2.12 -3.13
C THR A 74 17.89 1.83 -2.77
N GLY A 75 18.57 0.94 -3.50
CA GLY A 75 20.01 0.71 -3.37
C GLY A 75 20.82 1.91 -3.87
N LEU A 76 20.51 2.39 -5.08
CA LEU A 76 21.23 3.51 -5.68
C LEU A 76 21.00 4.85 -4.97
N TRP A 77 19.81 5.12 -4.43
CA TRP A 77 19.56 6.35 -3.67
C TRP A 77 20.42 6.43 -2.39
N ARG A 78 20.77 5.28 -1.82
CA ARG A 78 21.67 5.20 -0.70
C ARG A 78 23.12 5.49 -1.13
N SER A 79 23.58 4.86 -2.19
CA SER A 79 24.97 5.00 -2.67
C SER A 79 25.26 6.35 -3.33
N CYS A 80 24.30 6.97 -4.02
CA CYS A 80 24.49 8.29 -4.65
C CYS A 80 24.40 9.47 -3.69
N GLY A 81 24.16 9.19 -2.38
CA GLY A 81 24.08 10.22 -1.35
C GLY A 81 22.74 10.93 -1.25
N THR A 82 21.70 10.52 -2.01
CA THR A 82 20.35 11.12 -1.91
C THR A 82 19.81 10.99 -0.49
N ILE A 83 19.88 9.81 0.11
CA ILE A 83 19.42 9.59 1.50
C ILE A 83 20.28 10.38 2.48
N ALA A 84 21.61 10.37 2.33
CA ALA A 84 22.53 11.14 3.17
C ALA A 84 22.23 12.64 3.11
N PHE A 85 21.98 13.18 1.92
CA PHE A 85 21.61 14.59 1.74
C PHE A 85 20.33 14.95 2.50
N PHE A 86 19.29 14.13 2.38
CA PHE A 86 18.04 14.38 3.10
C PHE A 86 18.18 14.25 4.60
N ILE A 87 18.99 13.32 5.11
CA ILE A 87 19.28 13.23 6.54
C ILE A 87 20.02 14.49 6.99
N TYR A 88 21.14 14.85 6.33
CA TYR A 88 22.00 15.97 6.71
C TYR A 88 21.26 17.32 6.77
N HIS A 89 20.39 17.58 5.79
CA HIS A 89 19.61 18.82 5.75
C HIS A 89 18.25 18.71 6.44
N GLY A 90 17.58 17.56 6.35
CA GLY A 90 16.23 17.36 6.87
C GLY A 90 16.15 17.50 8.39
N ILE A 91 17.14 17.00 9.11
CA ILE A 91 17.23 17.11 10.56
C ILE A 91 17.29 18.57 11.04
N ARG A 92 17.92 19.43 10.26
CA ARG A 92 18.05 20.86 10.58
C ARG A 92 16.77 21.66 10.32
N VAL A 93 15.89 21.16 9.44
CA VAL A 93 14.67 21.85 9.01
C VAL A 93 13.44 21.36 9.75
N ILE A 94 13.37 20.09 10.09
CA ILE A 94 12.20 19.50 10.73
C ILE A 94 12.22 19.80 12.22
N THR A 95 11.12 20.39 12.73
CA THR A 95 10.93 20.58 14.17
C THR A 95 10.91 19.21 14.86
N PRO A 96 11.88 18.93 15.77
CA PRO A 96 12.05 17.59 16.34
C PRO A 96 10.79 17.01 17.01
N SER A 97 9.98 17.85 17.63
CA SER A 97 8.76 17.47 18.34
C SER A 97 7.55 17.23 17.44
N LEU A 98 7.60 17.53 16.14
CA LEU A 98 6.47 17.41 15.20
C LEU A 98 6.76 16.48 14.02
N PHE A 99 7.85 15.72 14.08
CA PHE A 99 8.29 14.87 12.96
C PHE A 99 7.20 13.91 12.43
N ILE A 100 6.50 13.20 13.33
CA ILE A 100 5.45 12.23 12.95
C ILE A 100 4.30 12.92 12.24
N LEU A 101 3.86 14.09 12.74
CA LEU A 101 2.80 14.87 12.09
C LEU A 101 3.25 15.39 10.72
N VAL A 102 4.47 15.92 10.62
CA VAL A 102 5.04 16.39 9.35
C VAL A 102 5.16 15.24 8.34
N ALA A 103 5.59 14.05 8.77
CA ALA A 103 5.66 12.87 7.93
C ALA A 103 4.28 12.47 7.38
N PHE A 104 3.22 12.53 8.21
CA PHE A 104 1.84 12.32 7.77
C PHE A 104 1.43 13.34 6.71
N LEU A 105 1.57 14.64 7.02
CA LEU A 105 1.14 15.71 6.12
C LEU A 105 1.87 15.68 4.77
N LEU A 106 3.18 15.43 4.79
CA LEU A 106 3.98 15.31 3.56
C LEU A 106 3.53 14.11 2.72
N THR A 107 3.31 12.96 3.34
CA THR A 107 2.87 11.77 2.60
C THR A 107 1.44 11.92 2.08
N VAL A 108 0.54 12.58 2.80
CA VAL A 108 -0.80 12.94 2.32
C VAL A 108 -0.72 13.87 1.11
N LEU A 109 0.06 14.95 1.20
CA LEU A 109 0.21 15.92 0.13
C LEU A 109 0.78 15.28 -1.15
N LEU A 110 1.88 14.53 -1.00
CA LEU A 110 2.53 13.86 -2.12
C LEU A 110 1.66 12.76 -2.71
N SER A 111 0.97 11.99 -1.88
CA SER A 111 0.05 10.95 -2.31
C SER A 111 -1.11 11.53 -3.10
N TYR A 112 -1.66 12.65 -2.66
CA TYR A 112 -2.72 13.34 -3.40
C TYR A 112 -2.23 13.91 -4.75
N ALA A 113 -1.03 14.49 -4.77
CA ALA A 113 -0.44 15.03 -5.98
C ALA A 113 -0.11 13.96 -7.02
N LEU A 114 0.49 12.83 -6.58
CA LEU A 114 0.94 11.74 -7.45
C LEU A 114 -0.13 10.68 -7.74
N GLY A 115 -1.14 10.55 -6.90
CA GLY A 115 -2.21 9.56 -7.03
C GLY A 115 -1.73 8.10 -6.89
N THR A 116 -0.63 7.85 -6.19
CA THR A 116 -0.07 6.50 -6.07
C THR A 116 0.56 6.25 -4.70
N SER A 117 0.08 5.22 -3.99
CA SER A 117 0.64 4.79 -2.71
C SER A 117 2.08 4.28 -2.86
N PHE A 118 2.35 3.43 -3.84
CA PHE A 118 3.68 2.84 -4.06
C PHE A 118 4.73 3.88 -4.47
N GLY A 119 4.34 4.87 -5.28
CA GLY A 119 5.23 5.95 -5.68
C GLY A 119 5.72 6.76 -4.49
N VAL A 120 4.82 7.14 -3.59
CA VAL A 120 5.16 7.94 -2.40
C VAL A 120 5.90 7.09 -1.36
N ALA A 121 5.51 5.83 -1.14
CA ALA A 121 6.23 4.93 -0.23
C ALA A 121 7.69 4.74 -0.64
N SER A 122 7.94 4.53 -1.95
CA SER A 122 9.30 4.30 -2.49
C SER A 122 10.16 5.56 -2.59
N THR A 123 9.59 6.74 -2.39
CA THR A 123 10.30 8.03 -2.47
C THR A 123 10.32 8.72 -1.13
N ALA A 124 9.33 9.55 -0.84
CA ALA A 124 9.24 10.27 0.44
C ALA A 124 9.21 9.31 1.64
N GLY A 125 8.54 8.16 1.52
CA GLY A 125 8.49 7.15 2.58
C GLY A 125 9.87 6.67 2.99
N VAL A 126 10.71 6.29 2.02
CA VAL A 126 12.09 5.83 2.28
C VAL A 126 12.94 6.92 2.93
N VAL A 127 12.80 8.17 2.48
CA VAL A 127 13.51 9.33 3.07
C VAL A 127 13.06 9.57 4.51
N LEU A 128 11.75 9.59 4.76
CA LEU A 128 11.19 9.80 6.09
C LEU A 128 11.59 8.67 7.06
N MET A 129 11.65 7.42 6.58
CA MET A 129 12.15 6.30 7.39
C MET A 129 13.63 6.45 7.72
N ALA A 130 14.45 6.91 6.78
CA ALA A 130 15.86 7.17 7.04
C ALA A 130 16.05 8.29 8.08
N LEU A 131 15.24 9.36 8.00
CA LEU A 131 15.20 10.43 9.00
C LEU A 131 14.74 9.92 10.38
N ALA A 132 13.74 9.05 10.44
CA ALA A 132 13.27 8.44 11.68
C ALA A 132 14.38 7.61 12.36
N ARG A 133 15.05 6.75 11.58
CA ARG A 133 16.18 5.93 12.07
C ARG A 133 17.31 6.79 12.61
N SER A 134 17.71 7.82 11.86
CA SER A 134 18.78 8.74 12.27
C SER A 134 18.40 9.56 13.49
N GLY A 135 17.11 9.88 13.66
CA GLY A 135 16.59 10.66 14.78
C GLY A 135 16.14 9.85 15.98
N GLY A 136 16.31 8.50 15.96
CA GLY A 136 15.88 7.62 17.05
C GLY A 136 14.36 7.54 17.24
N VAL A 137 13.58 7.91 16.20
CA VAL A 137 12.12 7.82 16.22
C VAL A 137 11.68 6.39 15.92
N SER A 138 10.63 5.92 16.59
CA SER A 138 10.07 4.59 16.37
C SER A 138 9.76 4.33 14.89
N GLU A 139 10.41 3.31 14.31
CA GLU A 139 10.20 2.91 12.91
C GLU A 139 8.76 2.43 12.67
N ALA A 140 8.21 1.66 13.62
CA ALA A 140 6.84 1.17 13.53
C ALA A 140 5.81 2.32 13.49
N VAL A 141 5.98 3.32 14.35
CA VAL A 141 5.13 4.52 14.36
C VAL A 141 5.26 5.27 13.02
N THR A 142 6.49 5.54 12.60
CA THR A 142 6.75 6.28 11.35
C THR A 142 6.20 5.56 10.13
N ALA A 143 6.43 4.25 10.01
CA ALA A 143 5.93 3.47 8.87
C ALA A 143 4.40 3.40 8.84
N GLY A 144 3.73 3.26 9.99
CA GLY A 144 2.26 3.26 10.08
C GLY A 144 1.66 4.61 9.69
N VAL A 145 2.30 5.70 10.09
CA VAL A 145 1.92 7.06 9.72
C VAL A 145 2.10 7.29 8.22
N ILE A 146 3.22 6.87 7.64
CA ILE A 146 3.46 6.92 6.20
C ILE A 146 2.40 6.10 5.46
N LEU A 147 2.09 4.89 5.93
CA LEU A 147 1.06 4.04 5.35
C LEU A 147 -0.31 4.74 5.34
N SER A 148 -0.67 5.42 6.42
CA SER A 148 -1.87 6.27 6.48
C SER A 148 -1.87 7.36 5.41
N GLY A 149 -0.77 8.09 5.29
CA GLY A 149 -0.66 9.22 4.38
C GLY A 149 -0.72 8.82 2.90
N ILE A 150 -0.04 7.73 2.51
CA ILE A 150 -0.01 7.28 1.12
C ILE A 150 -1.38 6.79 0.62
N TYR A 151 -2.21 6.26 1.51
CA TYR A 151 -3.55 5.80 1.17
C TYR A 151 -4.57 6.92 1.03
N PHE A 152 -4.31 8.08 1.58
CA PHE A 152 -5.18 9.25 1.40
C PHE A 152 -5.33 9.61 -0.09
N GLY A 153 -4.22 9.72 -0.81
CA GLY A 153 -4.22 10.02 -2.23
C GLY A 153 -4.62 8.83 -3.10
N ASP A 154 -4.20 7.62 -2.76
CA ASP A 154 -4.58 6.41 -3.50
C ASP A 154 -6.11 6.22 -3.52
N ARG A 155 -6.77 6.57 -2.42
CA ARG A 155 -8.22 6.56 -2.30
C ARG A 155 -8.90 7.74 -3.01
N GLY A 156 -8.36 8.97 -2.87
CA GLY A 156 -9.09 10.21 -3.14
C GLY A 156 -8.42 11.20 -4.09
N ALA A 157 -7.31 10.85 -4.77
CA ALA A 157 -6.73 11.76 -5.76
C ALA A 157 -7.36 11.57 -7.15
N PRO A 158 -7.57 12.64 -7.92
CA PRO A 158 -8.07 12.54 -9.31
C PRO A 158 -7.11 11.75 -10.22
N THR A 159 -5.83 11.72 -9.87
CA THR A 159 -4.77 10.99 -10.58
C THR A 159 -4.67 9.52 -10.15
N SER A 160 -5.42 9.10 -9.14
CA SER A 160 -5.38 7.73 -8.63
C SER A 160 -6.04 6.75 -9.59
N SER A 161 -5.31 5.66 -9.88
CA SER A 161 -5.85 4.53 -10.64
C SER A 161 -6.95 3.78 -9.87
N CYS A 162 -6.88 3.77 -8.53
CA CYS A 162 -7.89 3.14 -7.70
C CYS A 162 -9.19 3.95 -7.66
N ALA A 163 -9.11 5.27 -7.45
CA ALA A 163 -10.26 6.15 -7.51
C ALA A 163 -10.93 6.12 -8.91
N SER A 164 -10.13 6.12 -9.98
CA SER A 164 -10.62 5.99 -11.36
C SER A 164 -11.31 4.65 -11.61
N LEU A 165 -10.78 3.56 -11.04
CA LEU A 165 -11.39 2.22 -11.14
C LEU A 165 -12.76 2.20 -10.44
N VAL A 166 -12.85 2.74 -9.23
CA VAL A 166 -14.12 2.84 -8.50
C VAL A 166 -15.15 3.62 -9.31
N ALA A 167 -14.78 4.79 -9.83
CA ALA A 167 -15.66 5.62 -10.66
C ALA A 167 -16.14 4.88 -11.92
N ALA A 168 -15.23 4.17 -12.60
CA ALA A 168 -15.55 3.40 -13.81
C ALA A 168 -16.47 2.20 -13.53
N LEU A 169 -16.27 1.49 -12.42
CA LEU A 169 -17.10 0.34 -12.05
C LEU A 169 -18.51 0.76 -11.64
N THR A 170 -18.63 1.88 -10.93
CA THR A 170 -19.90 2.38 -10.42
C THR A 170 -20.58 3.37 -11.36
N GLU A 171 -20.01 3.63 -12.54
CA GLU A 171 -20.54 4.57 -13.55
C GLU A 171 -20.80 5.98 -12.99
N THR A 172 -19.88 6.46 -12.13
CA THR A 172 -19.98 7.76 -11.46
C THR A 172 -18.92 8.75 -11.94
N ASP A 173 -19.15 10.05 -11.69
CA ASP A 173 -18.15 11.07 -11.97
C ASP A 173 -16.98 11.02 -10.98
N LEU A 174 -15.76 10.93 -11.53
CA LEU A 174 -14.54 10.85 -10.73
C LEU A 174 -14.35 12.07 -9.82
N TYR A 175 -14.58 13.27 -10.33
CA TYR A 175 -14.37 14.51 -9.55
C TYR A 175 -15.44 14.68 -8.47
N GLY A 176 -16.68 14.29 -8.76
CA GLY A 176 -17.77 14.20 -7.78
C GLY A 176 -17.43 13.23 -6.65
N ASN A 177 -16.90 12.06 -7.01
CA ASN A 177 -16.42 11.06 -6.03
C ASN A 177 -15.28 11.60 -5.18
N VAL A 178 -14.25 12.22 -5.78
CA VAL A 178 -13.12 12.80 -5.05
C VAL A 178 -13.62 13.84 -4.04
N ARG A 179 -14.53 14.72 -4.42
CA ARG A 179 -15.14 15.69 -3.50
C ARG A 179 -15.81 15.01 -2.30
N ARG A 180 -16.62 13.97 -2.55
CA ARG A 180 -17.29 13.19 -1.50
C ARG A 180 -16.29 12.41 -0.64
N MET A 181 -15.22 11.89 -1.24
CA MET A 181 -14.12 11.22 -0.51
C MET A 181 -13.43 12.16 0.48
N PHE A 182 -13.24 13.44 0.13
CA PHE A 182 -12.75 14.46 1.07
C PHE A 182 -13.74 14.71 2.20
N GLN A 183 -15.02 14.86 1.89
CA GLN A 183 -16.06 15.10 2.89
C GLN A 183 -16.14 13.93 3.89
N THR A 184 -16.14 12.69 3.40
CA THR A 184 -16.18 11.50 4.27
C THR A 184 -14.89 11.25 5.02
N ALA A 185 -13.75 11.77 4.55
CA ALA A 185 -12.46 11.68 5.22
C ALA A 185 -12.25 12.79 6.26
N ALA A 186 -13.04 13.86 6.28
CA ALA A 186 -12.79 15.03 7.13
C ALA A 186 -12.68 14.67 8.62
N LEU A 187 -13.61 13.89 9.15
CA LEU A 187 -13.58 13.45 10.54
C LEU A 187 -12.42 12.47 10.83
N PRO A 188 -12.22 11.37 10.08
CA PRO A 188 -11.06 10.50 10.28
C PRO A 188 -9.73 11.24 10.17
N TYR A 189 -9.62 12.17 9.22
CA TYR A 189 -8.42 12.97 9.04
C TYR A 189 -8.13 13.89 10.24
N ALA A 190 -9.16 14.58 10.77
CA ALA A 190 -9.02 15.39 11.97
C ALA A 190 -8.59 14.55 13.18
N LEU A 191 -9.17 13.35 13.36
CA LEU A 191 -8.74 12.42 14.41
C LEU A 191 -7.29 11.96 14.22
N CYS A 192 -6.86 11.70 12.99
CA CYS A 192 -5.47 11.39 12.69
C CYS A 192 -4.52 12.55 13.01
N LEU A 193 -4.90 13.79 12.69
CA LEU A 193 -4.09 14.96 13.05
C LEU A 193 -3.87 15.04 14.56
N ILE A 194 -4.90 14.83 15.35
CA ILE A 194 -4.80 14.82 16.82
C ILE A 194 -3.89 13.66 17.27
N ALA A 195 -4.18 12.44 16.81
CA ALA A 195 -3.42 11.25 17.18
C ALA A 195 -1.93 11.38 16.82
N TYR A 196 -1.62 11.84 15.61
CA TYR A 196 -0.24 11.98 15.16
C TYR A 196 0.48 13.18 15.78
N THR A 197 -0.24 14.21 16.18
CA THR A 197 0.33 15.28 17.02
C THR A 197 0.74 14.73 18.39
N VAL A 198 -0.13 13.96 19.05
CA VAL A 198 0.19 13.32 20.32
C VAL A 198 1.36 12.32 20.18
N LEU A 199 1.37 11.51 19.12
CA LEU A 199 2.46 10.59 18.84
C LEU A 199 3.78 11.32 18.55
N SER A 200 3.74 12.50 17.89
CA SER A 200 4.91 13.35 17.66
C SER A 200 5.55 13.78 18.97
N PHE A 201 4.75 14.25 19.93
CA PHE A 201 5.29 14.66 21.24
C PHE A 201 5.82 13.48 22.07
N ARG A 202 5.29 12.27 21.86
CA ARG A 202 5.74 11.04 22.54
C ARG A 202 6.98 10.42 21.91
N ASN A 203 7.23 10.71 20.63
CA ASN A 203 8.36 10.19 19.86
C ASN A 203 9.11 11.36 19.18
N PRO A 204 9.66 12.31 19.96
CA PRO A 204 10.43 13.40 19.37
C PRO A 204 11.71 12.84 18.74
N ILE A 205 12.22 13.52 17.73
CA ILE A 205 13.59 13.30 17.29
C ILE A 205 14.50 13.65 18.48
N VAL A 206 15.22 12.67 18.98
CA VAL A 206 16.32 12.91 19.92
C VAL A 206 17.41 13.57 19.10
N THR A 207 18.04 14.64 19.61
CA THR A 207 19.09 15.37 18.91
C THR A 207 20.04 14.41 18.24
N VAL A 208 20.12 14.49 16.90
CA VAL A 208 21.05 13.68 16.13
C VAL A 208 22.44 14.03 16.64
N ASP A 209 23.17 13.01 17.04
CA ASP A 209 24.54 13.13 17.49
C ASP A 209 25.34 13.82 16.35
N GLU A 210 26.04 14.92 16.67
CA GLU A 210 26.87 15.62 15.67
C GLU A 210 27.83 14.65 15.00
N THR A 211 28.27 13.60 15.73
CA THR A 211 29.10 12.52 15.21
C THR A 211 28.48 11.80 14.00
N MET A 212 27.14 11.75 13.91
CA MET A 212 26.47 11.15 12.76
C MET A 212 26.46 12.06 11.54
N LEU A 213 26.29 13.36 11.75
CA LEU A 213 26.38 14.34 10.67
C LEU A 213 27.81 14.42 10.12
N ASP A 214 28.80 14.34 10.99
CA ASP A 214 30.23 14.29 10.62
C ASP A 214 30.53 13.00 9.85
N ALA A 215 30.07 11.85 10.33
CA ALA A 215 30.24 10.58 9.63
C ALA A 215 29.57 10.55 8.24
N LEU A 216 28.40 11.22 8.09
CA LEU A 216 27.75 11.37 6.79
C LEU A 216 28.55 12.28 5.85
N ALA A 217 29.10 13.39 6.38
CA ALA A 217 29.90 14.34 5.61
C ALA A 217 31.28 13.76 5.20
N GLU A 218 31.85 12.86 6.03
CA GLU A 218 33.08 12.16 5.70
C GLU A 218 32.86 11.04 4.65
N SER A 219 31.71 10.36 4.73
CA SER A 219 31.45 9.20 3.86
C SER A 219 30.77 9.55 2.54
N PHE A 220 30.12 10.69 2.45
CA PHE A 220 29.38 11.14 1.26
C PHE A 220 29.73 12.58 0.86
N VAL A 221 29.85 12.81 -0.44
CA VAL A 221 29.88 14.16 -0.98
C VAL A 221 28.46 14.73 -0.91
N ILE A 222 28.19 15.54 0.11
CA ILE A 222 26.88 16.21 0.32
C ILE A 222 26.74 17.33 -0.71
N SER A 223 26.22 17.03 -1.88
CA SER A 223 26.09 17.92 -3.02
C SER A 223 24.63 18.07 -3.46
N PRO A 224 24.21 19.22 -4.02
CA PRO A 224 22.88 19.39 -4.61
C PRO A 224 22.55 18.37 -5.71
N TRP A 225 23.54 17.79 -6.36
CA TRP A 225 23.34 16.72 -7.34
C TRP A 225 22.64 15.48 -6.75
N ALA A 226 22.82 15.23 -5.45
CA ALA A 226 22.14 14.16 -4.73
C ALA A 226 20.60 14.32 -4.69
N LEU A 227 20.07 15.54 -4.90
CA LEU A 227 18.63 15.80 -5.02
C LEU A 227 18.04 15.37 -6.37
N VAL A 228 18.84 15.31 -7.43
CA VAL A 228 18.36 15.06 -8.80
C VAL A 228 17.51 13.79 -8.91
N PRO A 229 17.92 12.63 -8.36
CA PRO A 229 17.10 11.43 -8.41
C PRO A 229 15.73 11.59 -7.73
N ALA A 230 15.68 12.30 -6.60
CA ALA A 230 14.44 12.55 -5.87
C ALA A 230 13.53 13.54 -6.63
N LEU A 231 14.10 14.61 -7.19
CA LEU A 231 13.36 15.57 -8.02
C LEU A 231 12.77 14.91 -9.26
N ILE A 232 13.50 14.01 -9.92
CA ILE A 232 13.00 13.21 -11.05
C ILE A 232 11.75 12.43 -10.62
N MET A 233 11.80 11.76 -9.46
CA MET A 233 10.68 10.97 -8.95
C MET A 233 9.48 11.83 -8.53
N LEU A 234 9.68 13.08 -8.17
CA LEU A 234 8.61 14.01 -7.84
C LEU A 234 8.02 14.68 -9.10
N ILE A 235 8.87 15.22 -9.96
CA ILE A 235 8.47 16.08 -11.06
C ILE A 235 7.88 15.26 -12.24
N LEU A 236 8.51 14.15 -12.64
CA LEU A 236 8.06 13.40 -13.82
C LEU A 236 6.63 12.85 -13.67
N PRO A 237 6.21 12.26 -12.52
CA PRO A 237 4.82 11.84 -12.37
C PRO A 237 3.83 13.01 -12.36
N LEU A 238 4.20 14.19 -11.82
CA LEU A 238 3.38 15.40 -11.91
C LEU A 238 3.21 15.88 -13.36
N LEU A 239 4.19 15.61 -14.21
CA LEU A 239 4.13 15.84 -15.66
C LEU A 239 3.45 14.68 -16.42
N HIS A 240 2.69 13.81 -15.73
CA HIS A 240 1.98 12.65 -16.29
C HIS A 240 2.89 11.58 -16.92
N VAL A 241 4.19 11.58 -16.64
CA VAL A 241 5.09 10.50 -17.04
C VAL A 241 4.79 9.25 -16.20
N PRO A 242 4.60 8.07 -16.81
CA PRO A 242 4.33 6.85 -16.07
C PRO A 242 5.39 6.58 -15.00
N ILE A 243 4.96 6.24 -13.77
CA ILE A 243 5.82 6.05 -12.59
C ILE A 243 7.02 5.12 -12.88
N ARG A 244 6.83 4.08 -13.70
CA ARG A 244 7.91 3.15 -14.09
C ARG A 244 9.03 3.84 -14.87
N ARG A 245 8.69 4.79 -15.76
CA ARG A 245 9.69 5.58 -16.49
C ARG A 245 10.40 6.55 -15.56
N ALA A 246 9.67 7.19 -14.66
CA ALA A 246 10.27 8.08 -13.66
C ALA A 246 11.27 7.31 -12.77
N MET A 247 10.91 6.11 -12.30
CA MET A 247 11.80 5.23 -11.53
C MET A 247 13.05 4.85 -12.31
N ALA A 248 12.91 4.46 -13.60
CA ALA A 248 14.04 4.08 -14.43
C ALA A 248 15.00 5.26 -14.65
N ILE A 249 14.48 6.46 -14.94
CA ILE A 249 15.27 7.67 -15.16
C ILE A 249 15.97 8.08 -13.84
N SER A 250 15.26 8.04 -12.72
CA SER A 250 15.83 8.34 -11.40
C SER A 250 16.93 7.34 -11.02
N ALA A 251 16.74 6.05 -11.28
CA ALA A 251 17.77 5.03 -11.04
C ALA A 251 19.00 5.25 -11.92
N ALA A 252 18.80 5.60 -13.20
CA ALA A 252 19.91 5.93 -14.11
C ALA A 252 20.68 7.19 -13.64
N ALA A 253 19.96 8.23 -13.22
CA ALA A 253 20.59 9.44 -12.66
C ALA A 253 21.37 9.12 -11.37
N ALA A 254 20.78 8.33 -10.47
CA ALA A 254 21.44 7.91 -9.23
C ALA A 254 22.70 7.06 -9.51
N PHE A 255 22.66 6.17 -10.52
CA PHE A 255 23.79 5.39 -10.96
C PHE A 255 24.94 6.29 -11.44
N VAL A 256 24.63 7.26 -12.30
CA VAL A 256 25.63 8.23 -12.81
C VAL A 256 26.24 9.02 -11.64
N ILE A 257 25.42 9.51 -10.71
CA ILE A 257 25.89 10.29 -9.55
C ILE A 257 26.75 9.42 -8.62
N THR A 258 26.39 8.15 -8.41
CA THR A 258 27.23 7.21 -7.64
C THR A 258 28.63 7.09 -8.20
N VAL A 259 28.74 7.00 -9.53
CA VAL A 259 30.06 6.84 -10.21
C VAL A 259 30.80 8.17 -10.32
N THR A 260 30.14 9.26 -10.71
CA THR A 260 30.81 10.53 -11.05
C THR A 260 31.00 11.47 -9.87
N VAL A 261 30.04 11.51 -8.94
CA VAL A 261 30.06 12.46 -7.80
C VAL A 261 30.59 11.77 -6.55
N GLN A 262 30.12 10.53 -6.27
CA GLN A 262 30.55 9.80 -5.09
C GLN A 262 31.84 9.00 -5.29
N GLY A 263 32.37 8.95 -6.52
CA GLY A 263 33.64 8.26 -6.83
C GLY A 263 33.55 6.74 -6.77
N GLY A 264 32.35 6.16 -6.74
CA GLY A 264 32.14 4.71 -6.74
C GLY A 264 32.51 4.07 -8.07
N SER A 265 32.95 2.79 -8.05
CA SER A 265 33.19 2.07 -9.30
C SER A 265 31.88 1.66 -9.98
N VAL A 266 31.90 1.49 -11.31
CA VAL A 266 30.76 0.95 -12.06
C VAL A 266 30.38 -0.44 -11.55
N ALA A 267 31.36 -1.26 -11.17
CA ALA A 267 31.13 -2.60 -10.65
C ALA A 267 30.41 -2.56 -9.29
N ASP A 268 30.80 -1.64 -8.39
CA ASP A 268 30.13 -1.45 -7.10
C ASP A 268 28.71 -0.95 -7.28
N ALA A 269 28.48 0.01 -8.19
CA ALA A 269 27.14 0.51 -8.48
C ALA A 269 26.23 -0.62 -9.00
N LEU A 270 26.71 -1.49 -9.89
CA LEU A 270 25.96 -2.67 -10.34
C LEU A 270 25.71 -3.68 -9.23
N ARG A 271 26.69 -3.92 -8.36
CA ARG A 271 26.53 -4.78 -7.18
C ARG A 271 25.47 -4.22 -6.22
N ILE A 272 25.49 -2.90 -5.96
CA ILE A 272 24.54 -2.21 -5.09
C ILE A 272 23.10 -2.32 -5.65
N MET A 273 22.92 -2.25 -6.95
CA MET A 273 21.61 -2.47 -7.58
C MET A 273 21.02 -3.84 -7.22
N VAL A 274 21.84 -4.85 -7.07
CA VAL A 274 21.39 -6.22 -6.78
C VAL A 274 21.32 -6.48 -5.28
N VAL A 275 22.42 -6.29 -4.58
CA VAL A 275 22.56 -6.68 -3.17
C VAL A 275 22.12 -5.57 -2.20
N GLY A 276 22.13 -4.31 -2.65
CA GLY A 276 21.92 -3.14 -1.81
C GLY A 276 23.23 -2.48 -1.38
N TYR A 277 23.09 -1.31 -0.75
CA TYR A 277 24.20 -0.55 -0.20
C TYR A 277 24.45 -0.96 1.24
N HIS A 278 25.65 -1.41 1.54
CA HIS A 278 26.07 -1.85 2.88
C HIS A 278 27.43 -1.23 3.18
N PRO A 279 27.48 -0.10 3.91
CA PRO A 279 28.73 0.49 4.40
C PRO A 279 29.39 -0.46 5.40
N THR A 280 30.72 -0.42 5.44
CA THR A 280 31.55 -1.49 6.03
C THR A 280 31.46 -1.60 7.54
N GLU A 281 31.09 -0.56 8.31
CA GLU A 281 30.80 -0.60 9.76
C GLU A 281 30.42 0.81 10.29
N GLY A 282 29.86 0.87 11.52
CA GLY A 282 29.61 2.11 12.24
C GLY A 282 28.16 2.58 12.27
N LEU A 283 27.94 3.78 12.77
CA LEU A 283 26.63 4.45 12.90
C LEU A 283 25.87 4.53 11.56
N LEU A 284 26.59 4.67 10.45
CA LEU A 284 26.00 4.75 9.11
C LEU A 284 25.34 3.44 8.65
N ALA A 285 25.85 2.29 9.08
CA ALA A 285 25.30 0.99 8.69
C ALA A 285 23.86 0.83 9.17
N SER A 286 23.49 1.33 10.33
CA SER A 286 22.13 1.24 10.86
C SER A 286 21.12 2.11 10.09
N VAL A 287 21.57 3.22 9.48
CA VAL A 287 20.69 4.23 8.88
C VAL A 287 20.66 4.15 7.35
N VAL A 288 21.82 3.92 6.73
CA VAL A 288 21.95 4.00 5.25
C VAL A 288 22.01 2.62 4.60
N SER A 289 22.16 1.51 5.34
CA SER A 289 22.17 0.16 4.75
C SER A 289 20.85 -0.25 4.14
N GLY A 290 20.90 -1.12 3.11
CA GLY A 290 19.77 -1.82 2.54
C GLY A 290 19.46 -1.45 1.09
N GLY A 291 18.23 -1.70 0.66
CA GLY A 291 17.82 -1.58 -0.74
C GLY A 291 18.33 -2.74 -1.62
N GLY A 292 18.35 -2.53 -2.92
CA GLY A 292 18.73 -3.56 -3.88
C GLY A 292 17.60 -4.56 -4.20
N LEU A 293 17.78 -5.33 -5.27
CA LEU A 293 16.78 -6.32 -5.70
C LEU A 293 16.55 -7.42 -4.66
N VAL A 294 17.57 -7.76 -3.90
CA VAL A 294 17.49 -8.80 -2.84
C VAL A 294 16.48 -8.41 -1.76
N SER A 295 16.39 -7.13 -1.41
CA SER A 295 15.41 -6.65 -0.41
C SER A 295 13.95 -6.84 -0.86
N MET A 296 13.71 -7.01 -2.17
CA MET A 296 12.39 -7.20 -2.77
C MET A 296 12.03 -8.67 -3.02
N LEU A 297 12.88 -9.64 -2.63
CA LEU A 297 12.65 -11.06 -2.92
C LEU A 297 11.34 -11.58 -2.31
N THR A 298 11.03 -11.22 -1.07
CA THR A 298 9.79 -11.66 -0.41
C THR A 298 8.54 -11.19 -1.18
N PRO A 299 8.34 -9.89 -1.48
CA PRO A 299 7.24 -9.47 -2.34
C PRO A 299 7.26 -10.08 -3.75
N PHE A 300 8.45 -10.31 -4.32
CA PHE A 300 8.58 -10.98 -5.64
C PHE A 300 8.03 -12.40 -5.64
N LEU A 301 8.12 -13.13 -4.53
CA LEU A 301 7.55 -14.47 -4.38
C LEU A 301 6.05 -14.41 -4.03
N MET A 302 5.65 -13.51 -3.15
CA MET A 302 4.27 -13.42 -2.66
C MET A 302 3.28 -13.04 -3.77
N ILE A 303 3.63 -12.08 -4.63
CA ILE A 303 2.72 -11.55 -5.65
C ILE A 303 2.33 -12.59 -6.70
N PRO A 304 3.24 -13.37 -7.31
CA PRO A 304 2.87 -14.44 -8.22
C PRO A 304 2.03 -15.53 -7.55
N LEU A 305 2.41 -15.95 -6.34
CA LEU A 305 1.66 -16.99 -5.61
C LEU A 305 0.22 -16.53 -5.36
N ALA A 306 0.02 -15.30 -4.90
CA ALA A 306 -1.30 -14.71 -4.70
C ALA A 306 -2.10 -14.66 -6.01
N ALA A 307 -1.49 -14.28 -7.12
CA ALA A 307 -2.14 -14.24 -8.42
C ALA A 307 -2.56 -15.63 -8.92
N LEU A 308 -1.71 -16.62 -8.72
CA LEU A 308 -1.98 -18.01 -9.19
C LEU A 308 -3.20 -18.60 -8.49
N TYR A 309 -3.28 -18.58 -7.16
CA TYR A 309 -4.44 -19.16 -6.49
C TYR A 309 -5.71 -18.32 -6.66
N THR A 310 -5.60 -16.99 -6.74
CA THR A 310 -6.74 -16.11 -7.05
C THR A 310 -7.32 -16.44 -8.42
N GLY A 311 -6.48 -16.73 -9.42
CA GLY A 311 -6.92 -17.20 -10.74
C GLY A 311 -7.72 -18.50 -10.68
N ILE A 312 -7.33 -19.43 -9.81
CA ILE A 312 -8.09 -20.68 -9.56
C ILE A 312 -9.43 -20.37 -8.90
N LEU A 313 -9.46 -19.54 -7.85
CA LEU A 313 -10.68 -19.19 -7.13
C LEU A 313 -11.74 -18.52 -8.03
N GLU A 314 -11.33 -17.57 -8.84
CA GLU A 314 -12.23 -16.93 -9.81
C GLU A 314 -12.67 -17.91 -10.90
N GLY A 315 -11.73 -18.64 -11.50
CA GLY A 315 -12.00 -19.57 -12.60
C GLY A 315 -12.94 -20.74 -12.21
N THR A 316 -12.93 -21.14 -10.95
CA THR A 316 -13.82 -22.20 -10.43
C THR A 316 -15.18 -21.67 -9.94
N GLY A 317 -15.44 -20.35 -10.05
CA GLY A 317 -16.68 -19.74 -9.55
C GLY A 317 -16.85 -19.87 -8.03
N ALA A 318 -15.78 -20.10 -7.30
CA ALA A 318 -15.81 -20.35 -5.86
C ALA A 318 -16.38 -19.16 -5.05
N LEU A 319 -16.26 -17.96 -5.60
CA LEU A 319 -16.68 -16.71 -4.94
C LEU A 319 -18.15 -16.37 -5.19
N THR A 320 -18.78 -16.86 -6.28
CA THR A 320 -20.18 -16.56 -6.61
C THR A 320 -21.17 -17.15 -5.62
N GLN A 321 -20.80 -18.21 -4.92
CA GLN A 321 -21.64 -18.82 -3.87
C GLN A 321 -21.83 -17.91 -2.65
N ALA A 322 -20.98 -16.88 -2.48
CA ALA A 322 -21.09 -15.91 -1.39
C ALA A 322 -22.24 -14.90 -1.59
N GLN A 323 -22.75 -14.73 -2.80
CA GLN A 323 -23.73 -13.67 -3.11
C GLN A 323 -25.00 -13.76 -2.28
N SER A 324 -25.59 -14.96 -2.16
CA SER A 324 -26.81 -15.17 -1.35
C SER A 324 -26.60 -14.94 0.16
N VAL A 325 -25.37 -15.18 0.63
CA VAL A 325 -25.01 -14.89 2.04
C VAL A 325 -24.88 -13.39 2.24
N LEU A 326 -24.30 -12.69 1.28
CA LEU A 326 -24.13 -11.23 1.33
C LEU A 326 -25.48 -10.49 1.29
N GLU A 327 -26.42 -10.96 0.44
CA GLU A 327 -27.79 -10.40 0.39
C GLU A 327 -28.47 -10.51 1.76
N ARG A 328 -28.48 -11.70 2.37
CA ARG A 328 -29.03 -11.92 3.71
C ARG A 328 -28.33 -11.10 4.80
N SER A 329 -27.02 -10.92 4.68
CA SER A 329 -26.23 -10.12 5.61
C SER A 329 -26.61 -8.64 5.48
N ALA A 330 -26.74 -8.13 4.25
CA ALA A 330 -27.12 -6.75 3.98
C ALA A 330 -28.53 -6.43 4.53
N GLU A 331 -29.46 -7.38 4.45
CA GLU A 331 -30.80 -7.24 5.04
C GLU A 331 -30.77 -7.18 6.58
N ARG A 332 -29.82 -7.88 7.23
CA ARG A 332 -29.75 -7.97 8.70
C ARG A 332 -28.94 -6.86 9.35
N ILE A 333 -27.76 -6.55 8.82
CA ILE A 333 -26.82 -5.62 9.45
C ILE A 333 -26.62 -4.33 8.64
N GLY A 334 -27.26 -4.25 7.46
CA GLY A 334 -27.12 -3.10 6.55
C GLY A 334 -26.05 -3.26 5.49
N ARG A 335 -26.13 -2.42 4.43
CA ARG A 335 -25.24 -2.52 3.25
C ARG A 335 -23.77 -2.26 3.58
N PHE A 336 -23.48 -1.16 4.28
CA PHE A 336 -22.08 -0.78 4.53
C PHE A 336 -21.37 -1.70 5.54
N PRO A 337 -21.95 -2.13 6.68
CA PRO A 337 -21.35 -3.16 7.52
C PRO A 337 -21.06 -4.47 6.76
N THR A 338 -21.98 -4.89 5.88
CA THR A 338 -21.76 -6.05 5.00
C THR A 338 -20.59 -5.82 4.03
N MET A 339 -20.46 -4.60 3.49
CA MET A 339 -19.33 -4.22 2.65
C MET A 339 -18.00 -4.30 3.42
N ILE A 340 -17.93 -3.82 4.66
CA ILE A 340 -16.74 -3.93 5.51
C ILE A 340 -16.33 -5.40 5.69
N LEU A 341 -17.29 -6.27 6.02
CA LEU A 341 -17.02 -7.70 6.17
C LEU A 341 -16.54 -8.35 4.86
N LEU A 342 -17.18 -7.99 3.74
CA LEU A 342 -16.77 -8.45 2.41
C LEU A 342 -15.35 -7.96 2.09
N SER A 343 -15.05 -6.68 2.33
CA SER A 343 -13.73 -6.09 2.11
C SER A 343 -12.64 -6.82 2.89
N LEU A 344 -12.91 -7.08 4.17
CA LEU A 344 -11.98 -7.79 5.05
C LEU A 344 -11.70 -9.20 4.51
N LEU A 345 -12.74 -9.98 4.25
CA LEU A 345 -12.61 -11.34 3.73
C LEU A 345 -11.97 -11.36 2.33
N ALA A 346 -12.40 -10.48 1.44
CA ALA A 346 -11.86 -10.38 0.10
C ALA A 346 -10.37 -9.97 0.12
N ALA A 347 -9.98 -9.00 0.95
CA ALA A 347 -8.59 -8.59 1.07
C ALA A 347 -7.69 -9.69 1.66
N MET A 348 -8.20 -10.43 2.66
CA MET A 348 -7.51 -11.58 3.23
C MET A 348 -7.30 -12.71 2.21
N VAL A 349 -8.28 -12.93 1.33
CA VAL A 349 -8.29 -14.07 0.40
C VAL A 349 -7.65 -13.70 -0.94
N LEU A 350 -7.95 -12.53 -1.49
CA LEU A 350 -7.53 -12.16 -2.85
C LEU A 350 -6.17 -11.44 -2.87
N CYS A 351 -5.71 -10.95 -1.73
CA CYS A 351 -4.39 -10.33 -1.51
C CYS A 351 -4.04 -9.19 -2.49
N ASN A 352 -5.03 -8.62 -3.16
CA ASN A 352 -4.85 -7.57 -4.16
C ASN A 352 -6.01 -6.56 -4.12
N GLN A 353 -5.72 -5.31 -3.79
CA GLN A 353 -6.69 -4.22 -3.66
C GLN A 353 -7.58 -4.05 -4.90
N THR A 354 -6.98 -4.04 -6.10
CA THR A 354 -7.75 -3.88 -7.35
C THR A 354 -8.78 -5.00 -7.53
N ILE A 355 -8.41 -6.23 -7.18
CA ILE A 355 -9.31 -7.39 -7.29
C ILE A 355 -10.40 -7.30 -6.20
N VAL A 356 -10.04 -6.85 -4.99
CA VAL A 356 -11.00 -6.62 -3.90
C VAL A 356 -12.09 -5.64 -4.36
N VAL A 357 -11.71 -4.47 -4.85
CA VAL A 357 -12.63 -3.44 -5.36
C VAL A 357 -13.54 -3.98 -6.48
N MET A 358 -12.98 -4.74 -7.43
CA MET A 358 -13.77 -5.37 -8.49
C MET A 358 -14.76 -6.40 -7.95
N MET A 359 -14.35 -7.21 -6.99
CA MET A 359 -15.19 -8.25 -6.39
C MET A 359 -16.31 -7.65 -5.52
N GLU A 360 -16.02 -6.59 -4.79
CA GLU A 360 -17.03 -5.84 -4.05
C GLU A 360 -18.14 -5.36 -4.99
N HIS A 361 -17.78 -4.68 -6.07
CA HIS A 361 -18.76 -4.25 -7.07
C HIS A 361 -19.58 -5.43 -7.64
N GLN A 362 -18.92 -6.55 -8.00
CA GLN A 362 -19.59 -7.71 -8.60
C GLN A 362 -20.52 -8.45 -7.65
N LEU A 363 -20.14 -8.59 -6.38
CA LEU A 363 -20.87 -9.40 -5.42
C LEU A 363 -21.99 -8.63 -4.73
N ILE A 364 -21.80 -7.37 -4.40
CA ILE A 364 -22.76 -6.61 -3.63
C ILE A 364 -23.48 -5.52 -4.45
N GLY A 365 -22.99 -5.16 -5.64
CA GLY A 365 -23.60 -4.16 -6.50
C GLY A 365 -25.07 -4.43 -6.81
N ALA A 366 -25.44 -5.70 -7.00
CA ALA A 366 -26.84 -6.11 -7.21
C ALA A 366 -27.74 -5.79 -6.00
N VAL A 367 -27.21 -5.84 -4.77
CA VAL A 367 -27.96 -5.47 -3.54
C VAL A 367 -28.26 -3.99 -3.54
N TYR A 368 -27.28 -3.14 -3.92
CA TYR A 368 -27.48 -1.69 -4.02
C TYR A 368 -28.50 -1.34 -5.09
N ALA A 369 -28.42 -1.98 -6.27
CA ALA A 369 -29.37 -1.77 -7.36
C ALA A 369 -30.80 -2.18 -6.96
N LYS A 370 -30.97 -3.32 -6.29
CA LYS A 370 -32.29 -3.83 -5.81
C LYS A 370 -32.91 -2.87 -4.80
N ASP A 371 -32.12 -2.24 -3.94
CA ASP A 371 -32.58 -1.30 -2.93
C ASP A 371 -32.78 0.12 -3.48
N GLY A 372 -32.53 0.36 -4.78
CA GLY A 372 -32.62 1.70 -5.40
C GLY A 372 -31.59 2.69 -4.84
N ALA A 373 -30.44 2.19 -4.37
CA ALA A 373 -29.36 3.04 -3.90
C ALA A 373 -28.71 3.81 -5.06
N GLU A 374 -28.16 4.98 -4.74
CA GLU A 374 -27.45 5.78 -5.72
C GLU A 374 -26.10 5.12 -6.06
N HIS A 375 -25.65 5.24 -7.31
CA HIS A 375 -24.35 4.73 -7.76
C HIS A 375 -23.19 5.34 -6.97
N GLU A 376 -23.33 6.58 -6.56
CA GLU A 376 -22.38 7.30 -5.71
C GLU A 376 -22.30 6.74 -4.28
N GLU A 377 -23.40 6.19 -3.75
CA GLU A 377 -23.38 5.51 -2.47
C GLU A 377 -22.50 4.26 -2.55
N LEU A 378 -22.69 3.44 -3.60
CA LEU A 378 -21.84 2.28 -3.84
C LEU A 378 -20.36 2.66 -4.04
N ALA A 379 -20.10 3.73 -4.81
CA ALA A 379 -18.76 4.24 -5.02
C ALA A 379 -18.07 4.63 -3.71
N MET A 380 -18.78 5.36 -2.84
CA MET A 380 -18.25 5.77 -1.55
C MET A 380 -18.07 4.61 -0.58
N ASP A 381 -18.97 3.65 -0.59
CA ASP A 381 -18.86 2.47 0.26
C ASP A 381 -17.65 1.61 -0.11
N ILE A 382 -17.39 1.40 -1.40
CA ILE A 382 -16.17 0.72 -1.90
C ILE A 382 -14.91 1.52 -1.53
N ALA A 383 -14.92 2.83 -1.76
CA ALA A 383 -13.77 3.69 -1.48
C ALA A 383 -13.43 3.77 0.02
N ASN A 384 -14.45 3.70 0.89
CA ASN A 384 -14.31 3.78 2.35
C ASN A 384 -14.09 2.41 3.01
N SER A 385 -14.15 1.31 2.26
CA SER A 385 -13.92 -0.06 2.75
C SER A 385 -12.79 -0.76 2.01
N GLY A 386 -13.01 -1.35 0.84
CA GLY A 386 -12.05 -2.19 0.15
C GLY A 386 -10.73 -1.50 -0.16
N VAL A 387 -10.76 -0.22 -0.51
CA VAL A 387 -9.54 0.55 -0.80
C VAL A 387 -8.67 0.72 0.44
N THR A 388 -9.27 1.00 1.60
CA THR A 388 -8.55 1.26 2.86
C THR A 388 -8.22 -0.02 3.59
N ILE A 389 -9.16 -0.96 3.71
CA ILE A 389 -9.00 -2.23 4.44
C ILE A 389 -7.91 -3.10 3.80
N ALA A 390 -7.78 -3.10 2.47
CA ALA A 390 -6.71 -3.84 1.79
C ALA A 390 -5.31 -3.44 2.27
N GLY A 391 -5.11 -2.17 2.66
CA GLY A 391 -3.86 -1.67 3.23
C GLY A 391 -3.58 -2.11 4.66
N LEU A 392 -4.56 -2.72 5.35
CA LEU A 392 -4.41 -3.23 6.72
C LEU A 392 -4.11 -4.74 6.76
N ILE A 393 -4.28 -5.46 5.66
CA ILE A 393 -4.04 -6.90 5.63
C ILE A 393 -2.58 -7.18 5.32
N PRO A 394 -1.80 -7.76 6.26
CA PRO A 394 -0.34 -7.87 6.15
C PRO A 394 0.17 -8.56 4.90
N TRP A 395 -0.55 -9.53 4.39
CA TRP A 395 -0.22 -10.30 3.18
C TRP A 395 -0.89 -9.80 1.90
N CYS A 396 -1.73 -8.77 1.99
CA CYS A 396 -2.24 -8.09 0.82
C CYS A 396 -1.11 -7.25 0.20
N ILE A 397 -1.00 -7.27 -1.13
CA ILE A 397 0.00 -6.48 -1.89
C ILE A 397 -0.04 -5.00 -1.48
N ALA A 398 -1.23 -4.49 -1.22
CA ALA A 398 -1.48 -3.13 -0.79
C ALA A 398 -0.76 -2.76 0.53
N CYS A 399 -0.61 -3.71 1.46
CA CYS A 399 0.09 -3.54 2.73
C CYS A 399 1.56 -4.01 2.64
N ALA A 400 1.77 -5.25 2.17
CA ALA A 400 3.08 -5.90 2.18
C ALA A 400 4.14 -5.12 1.38
N VAL A 401 3.77 -4.57 0.22
CA VAL A 401 4.71 -3.86 -0.64
C VAL A 401 5.18 -2.55 -0.02
N PRO A 402 4.31 -1.62 0.43
CA PRO A 402 4.75 -0.41 1.13
C PRO A 402 5.59 -0.72 2.37
N LEU A 403 5.17 -1.65 3.24
CA LEU A 403 5.93 -2.01 4.43
C LEU A 403 7.33 -2.56 4.10
N SER A 404 7.44 -3.40 3.05
CA SER A 404 8.74 -3.89 2.58
C SER A 404 9.64 -2.76 2.06
N MET A 405 9.07 -1.74 1.40
CA MET A 405 9.83 -0.56 0.94
C MET A 405 10.36 0.26 2.12
N LEU A 406 9.57 0.36 3.19
CA LEU A 406 9.92 1.09 4.40
C LEU A 406 10.86 0.27 5.31
N GLY A 407 11.00 -1.04 5.06
CA GLY A 407 11.84 -1.94 5.83
C GLY A 407 11.29 -2.25 7.23
N VAL A 408 9.95 -2.29 7.37
CA VAL A 408 9.24 -2.52 8.63
C VAL A 408 8.18 -3.60 8.40
N GLY A 409 7.83 -4.34 9.44
CA GLY A 409 6.82 -5.40 9.41
C GLY A 409 5.43 -4.95 9.85
N VAL A 410 4.67 -5.90 10.37
CA VAL A 410 3.26 -5.72 10.77
C VAL A 410 3.08 -4.84 12.01
N GLU A 411 4.13 -4.60 12.78
CA GLU A 411 4.17 -3.73 13.94
C GLU A 411 3.83 -2.26 13.60
N ALA A 412 3.87 -1.89 12.33
CA ALA A 412 3.44 -0.57 11.84
C ALA A 412 1.92 -0.41 11.78
N LEU A 413 1.15 -1.50 11.64
CA LEU A 413 -0.29 -1.46 11.37
C LEU A 413 -1.13 -0.77 12.44
N PRO A 414 -0.87 -0.92 13.76
CA PRO A 414 -1.60 -0.20 14.80
C PRO A 414 -1.53 1.33 14.63
N TYR A 415 -0.48 1.83 13.99
CA TYR A 415 -0.24 3.25 13.76
C TYR A 415 -0.76 3.75 12.41
N ALA A 416 -1.29 2.86 11.57
CA ALA A 416 -1.92 3.21 10.30
C ALA A 416 -3.36 3.72 10.51
N CYS A 417 -3.53 4.73 11.37
CA CYS A 417 -4.81 5.16 11.92
C CYS A 417 -5.86 5.50 10.86
N LEU A 418 -5.47 6.17 9.79
CA LEU A 418 -6.41 6.62 8.76
C LEU A 418 -7.13 5.46 8.09
N LEU A 419 -6.43 4.33 7.88
CA LEU A 419 -6.98 3.19 7.16
C LEU A 419 -8.14 2.51 7.89
N TYR A 420 -8.13 2.46 9.21
CA TYR A 420 -9.25 1.90 9.99
C TYR A 420 -10.23 2.98 10.48
N LEU A 421 -9.78 4.22 10.67
CA LEU A 421 -10.68 5.31 11.05
C LEU A 421 -11.65 5.69 9.93
N ILE A 422 -11.24 5.61 8.65
CA ILE A 422 -12.14 5.88 7.53
C ILE A 422 -13.37 4.98 7.56
N PRO A 423 -13.27 3.63 7.50
CA PRO A 423 -14.46 2.78 7.54
C PRO A 423 -15.23 2.91 8.85
N LEU A 424 -14.55 3.04 10.00
CA LEU A 424 -15.22 3.16 11.29
C LEU A 424 -16.02 4.47 11.41
N CYS A 425 -15.42 5.62 11.10
CA CYS A 425 -16.14 6.89 11.16
C CYS A 425 -17.29 6.94 10.15
N TYR A 426 -17.04 6.43 8.93
CA TYR A 426 -18.05 6.42 7.89
C TYR A 426 -19.24 5.51 8.24
N LEU A 427 -19.04 4.43 8.99
CA LEU A 427 -20.12 3.59 9.51
C LEU A 427 -21.17 4.40 10.28
N PHE A 428 -20.74 5.39 11.06
CA PHE A 428 -21.62 6.25 11.85
C PHE A 428 -22.09 7.49 11.08
N THR A 429 -21.28 8.01 10.16
CA THR A 429 -21.55 9.27 9.44
C THR A 429 -22.24 9.07 8.10
N LYS A 430 -22.28 7.86 7.55
CA LYS A 430 -22.87 7.56 6.24
C LYS A 430 -24.27 8.13 6.05
N ARG A 431 -25.11 8.05 7.09
CA ARG A 431 -26.49 8.56 7.07
C ARG A 431 -26.62 10.07 6.79
N PHE A 432 -25.55 10.84 7.04
CA PHE A 432 -25.54 12.28 6.75
C PHE A 432 -25.24 12.56 5.26
N PHE A 433 -24.55 11.66 4.59
CA PHE A 433 -24.20 11.78 3.19
C PHE A 433 -25.22 11.09 2.29
N PHE A 434 -25.80 9.99 2.74
CA PHE A 434 -26.78 9.18 2.04
C PHE A 434 -27.94 8.86 2.99
N PRO A 435 -28.91 9.77 3.14
CA PRO A 435 -30.08 9.53 3.98
C PRO A 435 -30.93 8.40 3.38
N ALA A 436 -31.41 7.49 4.24
CA ALA A 436 -32.31 6.43 3.79
C ALA A 436 -33.55 7.06 3.14
N LYS A 437 -33.83 6.70 1.87
CA LYS A 437 -35.08 7.10 1.22
C LYS A 437 -36.24 6.55 2.05
N SER A 438 -37.11 7.42 2.54
CA SER A 438 -38.33 7.04 3.22
C SER A 438 -39.14 6.10 2.30
N LYS A 439 -39.42 4.87 2.76
CA LYS A 439 -40.37 3.98 2.12
C LYS A 439 -41.75 4.63 2.23
N GLY A 440 -42.12 5.49 1.31
CA GLY A 440 -43.44 6.11 1.33
C GLY A 440 -43.56 7.48 0.66
N SER A 441 -43.19 7.58 -0.62
CA SER A 441 -43.70 8.65 -1.50
C SER A 441 -43.81 8.13 -2.93
N GLU A 442 -44.54 7.04 -3.11
CA GLU A 442 -45.27 6.88 -4.37
C GLU A 442 -46.46 7.81 -4.27
N THR A 443 -46.36 9.01 -4.80
CA THR A 443 -47.49 9.81 -5.20
C THR A 443 -48.13 9.09 -6.42
N PRO A 444 -49.35 8.59 -6.31
CA PRO A 444 -50.04 8.05 -7.47
C PRO A 444 -50.35 9.22 -8.40
N VAL A 445 -49.90 9.10 -9.64
CA VAL A 445 -50.42 9.89 -10.78
C VAL A 445 -51.52 9.09 -11.42
#